data_74f9f97f4b65c57e1b700da0788be827
#
_entry.id   74f9f97f4b65c57e1b700da0788be827
#
_cell.length_a   1.000
_cell.length_b   1.000
_cell.length_c   1.000
_cell.angle_alpha   90.00
_cell.angle_beta   90.00
_cell.angle_gamma   90.00
#
_symmetry.space_group_name_H-M   'P 1'
#
loop_
_entity.id
_entity.type
_entity.pdbx_description
1 polymer ?
#
loop_
_entity_poly.entity_id
_entity_poly.type
_entity_poly.pdbx_seq_one_letter_code
_entity_poly.pdbx_strand_id
1 'polypeptide(L)'
;GTNWITPYLTGADGVSYITQSVSAVLQLALTMDYCVTLLHRFKEEKKKGLKSNEAMVEALSSSFKAISSASITTVASFVALMFMKFKLGMDMGFVLMKGTILSILCVIFLMPAVILYMEKLLDKTEHKTFNLSWRKFSKGLVKSRFYVPFIIIAIIVPCIFLQGQNFFVYG
;
A
#
# COMPACT_ATOMS: atom_id res chain seq x y z
N GLY A 1 0.29 2.41 19.00
CA GLY A 1 1.41 2.78 18.25
C GLY A 1 2.48 3.58 18.99
N THR A 2 3.54 3.90 18.30
CA THR A 2 4.71 4.65 18.82
C THR A 2 4.53 6.17 18.74
N ASN A 3 3.33 6.69 18.60
CA ASN A 3 3.05 8.12 18.44
C ASN A 3 3.38 8.95 19.69
N TRP A 4 3.49 8.32 20.83
CA TRP A 4 3.94 8.97 22.09
C TRP A 4 5.42 9.40 22.04
N ILE A 5 6.23 8.81 21.17
CA ILE A 5 7.66 9.17 20.99
C ILE A 5 7.80 10.42 20.09
N THR A 6 6.84 10.65 19.21
CA THR A 6 6.88 11.73 18.21
C THR A 6 7.04 13.12 18.85
N PRO A 7 6.34 13.48 19.93
CA PRO A 7 6.51 14.77 20.60
C PRO A 7 7.96 15.03 21.07
N TYR A 8 8.64 14.00 21.56
CA TYR A 8 10.04 14.13 22.04
C TYR A 8 11.03 14.38 20.91
N LEU A 9 10.71 13.93 19.68
CA LEU A 9 11.59 14.08 18.51
C LEU A 9 11.28 15.33 17.71
N THR A 10 10.04 15.76 17.65
CA THR A 10 9.61 16.94 16.86
C THR A 10 9.42 18.19 17.70
N GLY A 11 9.49 18.11 19.04
CA GLY A 11 9.23 19.25 19.95
C GLY A 11 7.81 19.78 19.89
N ALA A 12 6.86 19.00 19.39
CA ALA A 12 5.45 19.36 19.32
C ALA A 12 4.70 18.89 20.59
N ASP A 13 3.73 19.66 21.02
CA ASP A 13 2.90 19.35 22.21
C ASP A 13 1.97 18.15 22.05
N GLY A 14 2.12 17.38 20.97
CA GLY A 14 1.38 16.18 20.64
C GLY A 14 1.15 16.03 19.12
N VAL A 15 0.83 14.82 18.71
CA VAL A 15 0.47 14.52 17.33
C VAL A 15 -0.98 14.97 17.09
N SER A 16 -1.23 15.73 16.04
CA SER A 16 -2.58 16.16 15.66
C SER A 16 -3.51 14.94 15.52
N TYR A 17 -4.76 15.08 15.96
CA TYR A 17 -5.79 14.06 15.79
C TYR A 17 -5.96 13.64 14.31
N ILE A 18 -5.87 14.61 13.39
CA ILE A 18 -5.92 14.36 11.95
C ILE A 18 -4.75 13.47 11.52
N THR A 19 -3.54 13.78 11.96
CA THR A 19 -2.34 12.99 11.67
C THR A 19 -2.46 11.57 12.19
N GLN A 20 -3.00 11.39 13.40
CA GLN A 20 -3.20 10.08 13.99
C GLN A 20 -4.19 9.23 13.19
N SER A 21 -5.33 9.81 12.80
CA SER A 21 -6.36 9.11 12.04
C SER A 21 -5.88 8.74 10.65
N VAL A 22 -5.28 9.68 9.92
CA VAL A 22 -4.75 9.46 8.57
C VAL A 22 -3.62 8.42 8.59
N SER A 23 -2.70 8.51 9.57
CA SER A 23 -1.59 7.56 9.66
C SER A 23 -2.05 6.13 9.93
N ALA A 24 -3.07 5.95 10.78
CA ALA A 24 -3.61 4.62 11.08
C ALA A 24 -4.21 3.95 9.83
N VAL A 25 -5.04 4.68 9.08
CA VAL A 25 -5.67 4.17 7.86
C VAL A 25 -4.62 3.89 6.77
N LEU A 26 -3.71 4.82 6.54
CA LEU A 26 -2.69 4.69 5.51
C LEU A 26 -1.70 3.55 5.83
N GLN A 27 -1.30 3.42 7.09
CA GLN A 27 -0.40 2.35 7.53
C GLN A 27 -1.06 0.98 7.38
N LEU A 28 -2.35 0.85 7.71
CA LEU A 28 -3.11 -0.37 7.49
C LEU A 28 -3.18 -0.72 5.99
N ALA A 29 -3.50 0.25 5.15
CA ALA A 29 -3.59 0.05 3.70
C ALA A 29 -2.26 -0.40 3.09
N LEU A 30 -1.14 0.27 3.42
CA LEU A 30 0.20 -0.10 2.93
C LEU A 30 0.62 -1.49 3.41
N THR A 31 0.36 -1.81 4.68
CA THR A 31 0.70 -3.13 5.23
C THR A 31 -0.09 -4.23 4.51
N MET A 32 -1.39 -4.02 4.26
CA MET A 32 -2.21 -4.96 3.52
C MET A 32 -1.70 -5.17 2.10
N ASP A 33 -1.34 -4.11 1.38
CA ASP A 33 -0.84 -4.18 0.02
C ASP A 33 0.45 -5.02 -0.08
N TYR A 34 1.39 -4.79 0.83
CA TYR A 34 2.62 -5.59 0.91
C TYR A 34 2.36 -7.07 1.26
N CYS A 35 1.42 -7.32 2.18
CA CYS A 35 1.03 -8.68 2.55
C CYS A 35 0.39 -9.43 1.38
N VAL A 36 -0.51 -8.80 0.65
CA VAL A 36 -1.17 -9.39 -0.52
C VAL A 36 -0.15 -9.68 -1.63
N THR A 37 0.78 -8.75 -1.87
CA THR A 37 1.85 -8.94 -2.86
C THR A 37 2.70 -10.16 -2.53
N LEU A 38 3.16 -10.30 -1.27
CA LEU A 38 3.95 -11.44 -0.83
C LEU A 38 3.15 -12.75 -0.92
N LEU A 39 1.90 -12.76 -0.47
CA LEU A 39 1.02 -13.93 -0.55
C LEU A 39 0.77 -14.37 -2.00
N HIS A 40 0.59 -13.42 -2.90
CA HIS A 40 0.38 -13.71 -4.32
C HIS A 40 1.62 -14.38 -4.92
N ARG A 41 2.81 -13.84 -4.65
CA ARG A 41 4.08 -14.44 -5.08
C ARG A 41 4.31 -15.83 -4.49
N PHE A 42 4.02 -16.02 -3.21
CA PHE A 42 4.09 -17.32 -2.59
C PHE A 42 3.20 -18.36 -3.29
N LYS A 43 1.96 -17.99 -3.61
CA LYS A 43 1.05 -18.87 -4.35
C LYS A 43 1.53 -19.18 -5.78
N GLU A 44 2.15 -18.21 -6.45
CA GLU A 44 2.75 -18.43 -7.77
C GLU A 44 3.89 -19.45 -7.71
N GLU A 45 4.80 -19.32 -6.75
CA GLU A 45 5.94 -20.25 -6.59
C GLU A 45 5.48 -21.65 -6.17
N LYS A 46 4.46 -21.76 -5.32
CA LYS A 46 3.84 -23.06 -5.01
C LYS A 46 3.24 -23.75 -6.23
N LYS A 47 2.60 -23.00 -7.12
CA LYS A 47 2.05 -23.57 -8.37
C LYS A 47 3.12 -24.13 -9.32
N LYS A 48 4.38 -23.70 -9.18
CA LYS A 48 5.53 -24.26 -9.91
C LYS A 48 6.00 -25.59 -9.33
N GLY A 49 5.41 -26.07 -8.25
CA GLY A 49 5.75 -27.35 -7.61
C GLY A 49 6.84 -27.27 -6.54
N LEU A 50 7.25 -26.07 -6.12
CA LEU A 50 8.23 -25.89 -5.05
C LEU A 50 7.64 -26.27 -3.68
N LYS A 51 8.49 -26.79 -2.79
CA LYS A 51 8.13 -27.00 -1.39
C LYS A 51 7.85 -25.67 -0.70
N SER A 52 7.01 -25.67 0.32
CA SER A 52 6.54 -24.46 1.00
C SER A 52 7.67 -23.54 1.46
N ASN A 53 8.72 -24.09 2.05
CA ASN A 53 9.86 -23.27 2.50
C ASN A 53 10.65 -22.68 1.31
N GLU A 54 10.87 -23.45 0.26
CA GLU A 54 11.57 -23.01 -0.94
C GLU A 54 10.73 -21.95 -1.69
N ALA A 55 9.42 -22.20 -1.82
CA ALA A 55 8.48 -21.25 -2.41
C ALA A 55 8.44 -19.92 -1.64
N MET A 56 8.53 -19.97 -0.29
CA MET A 56 8.56 -18.78 0.53
C MET A 56 9.85 -17.96 0.35
N VAL A 57 10.99 -18.63 0.29
CA VAL A 57 12.29 -17.96 0.06
C VAL A 57 12.30 -17.25 -1.30
N GLU A 58 11.82 -17.92 -2.35
CA GLU A 58 11.76 -17.34 -3.70
C GLU A 58 10.73 -16.21 -3.77
N ALA A 59 9.56 -16.40 -3.17
CA ALA A 59 8.54 -15.35 -3.08
C ALA A 59 9.03 -14.11 -2.34
N LEU A 60 9.74 -14.31 -1.22
CA LEU A 60 10.30 -13.20 -0.44
C LEU A 60 11.38 -12.46 -1.25
N SER A 61 12.28 -13.19 -1.92
CA SER A 61 13.34 -12.61 -2.76
C SER A 61 12.77 -11.77 -3.90
N SER A 62 11.76 -12.28 -4.61
CA SER A 62 11.13 -11.57 -5.71
C SER A 62 10.27 -10.39 -5.25
N SER A 63 9.53 -10.55 -4.14
CA SER A 63 8.69 -9.49 -3.56
C SER A 63 9.52 -8.39 -2.93
N PHE A 64 10.68 -8.72 -2.35
CA PHE A 64 11.54 -7.76 -1.65
C PHE A 64 11.95 -6.60 -2.57
N LYS A 65 12.31 -6.88 -3.82
CA LYS A 65 12.66 -5.83 -4.80
C LYS A 65 11.49 -4.89 -5.07
N ALA A 66 10.30 -5.43 -5.30
CA ALA A 66 9.11 -4.65 -5.58
C ALA A 66 8.67 -3.82 -4.36
N ILE A 67 8.59 -4.44 -3.18
CA ILE A 67 8.19 -3.79 -1.94
C ILE A 67 9.21 -2.71 -1.55
N SER A 68 10.50 -2.98 -1.63
CA SER A 68 11.55 -2.00 -1.29
C SER A 68 11.52 -0.81 -2.23
N SER A 69 11.37 -1.03 -3.53
CA SER A 69 11.28 0.06 -4.51
C SER A 69 10.07 0.97 -4.26
N ALA A 70 8.89 0.39 -4.07
CA ALA A 70 7.67 1.14 -3.76
C ALA A 70 7.81 1.90 -2.44
N SER A 71 8.38 1.26 -1.43
CA SER A 71 8.56 1.84 -0.09
C SER A 71 9.55 3.00 -0.07
N ILE A 72 10.64 2.91 -0.81
CA ILE A 72 11.62 4.02 -0.94
C ILE A 72 10.93 5.26 -1.52
N THR A 73 10.11 5.08 -2.57
CA THR A 73 9.35 6.18 -3.17
C THR A 73 8.36 6.78 -2.19
N THR A 74 7.66 5.95 -1.42
CA THR A 74 6.70 6.40 -0.40
C THR A 74 7.40 7.16 0.73
N VAL A 75 8.51 6.63 1.24
CA VAL A 75 9.32 7.29 2.28
C VAL A 75 9.88 8.63 1.77
N ALA A 76 10.39 8.68 0.54
CA ALA A 76 10.87 9.93 -0.06
C ALA A 76 9.75 10.98 -0.17
N SER A 77 8.52 10.57 -0.49
CA SER A 77 7.36 11.47 -0.52
C SER A 77 7.03 12.02 0.87
N PHE A 78 7.11 11.20 1.92
CA PHE A 78 6.88 11.66 3.29
C PHE A 78 8.01 12.54 3.81
N VAL A 79 9.26 12.28 3.41
CA VAL A 79 10.37 13.19 3.68
C VAL A 79 10.16 14.54 3.00
N ALA A 80 9.72 14.56 1.73
CA ALA A 80 9.37 15.80 1.04
C ALA A 80 8.24 16.58 1.77
N LEU A 81 7.27 15.88 2.34
CA LEU A 81 6.20 16.49 3.14
C LEU A 81 6.75 17.20 4.39
N MET A 82 7.84 16.70 4.99
CA MET A 82 8.47 17.32 6.16
C MET A 82 9.09 18.70 5.85
N PHE A 83 9.45 18.96 4.59
CA PHE A 83 9.98 20.27 4.17
C PHE A 83 8.91 21.35 3.97
N MET A 84 7.64 21.00 4.12
CA MET A 84 6.56 22.00 4.08
C MET A 84 6.67 22.95 5.27
N LYS A 85 6.49 24.26 5.03
CA LYS A 85 6.48 25.31 6.07
C LYS A 85 5.29 25.21 7.03
N PHE A 86 4.41 24.25 6.84
CA PHE A 86 3.21 24.08 7.63
C PHE A 86 3.44 23.01 8.71
N LYS A 87 3.23 23.35 9.96
CA LYS A 87 3.52 22.49 11.12
C LYS A 87 2.85 21.09 11.02
N LEU A 88 1.62 21.04 10.49
CA LEU A 88 0.90 19.79 10.26
C LEU A 88 1.60 18.88 9.25
N GLY A 89 2.22 19.46 8.20
CA GLY A 89 2.96 18.69 7.19
C GLY A 89 4.18 17.99 7.77
N MET A 90 4.91 18.65 8.65
CA MET A 90 6.08 18.08 9.31
C MET A 90 5.69 16.92 10.25
N ASP A 91 4.63 17.10 11.05
CA ASP A 91 4.11 16.04 11.93
C ASP A 91 3.63 14.81 11.13
N MET A 92 2.83 15.05 10.09
CA MET A 92 2.33 13.98 9.22
C MET A 92 3.48 13.25 8.51
N GLY A 93 4.43 13.98 7.93
CA GLY A 93 5.57 13.42 7.23
C GLY A 93 6.38 12.48 8.11
N PHE A 94 6.71 12.91 9.33
CA PHE A 94 7.48 12.11 10.28
C PHE A 94 6.72 10.86 10.74
N VAL A 95 5.46 10.99 11.12
CA VAL A 95 4.63 9.86 11.58
C VAL A 95 4.42 8.84 10.50
N LEU A 96 4.13 9.28 9.26
CA LEU A 96 3.90 8.39 8.13
C LEU A 96 5.19 7.70 7.66
N MET A 97 6.31 8.41 7.61
CA MET A 97 7.63 7.83 7.30
C MET A 97 7.99 6.71 8.28
N LYS A 98 7.92 7.00 9.59
CA LYS A 98 8.18 6.02 10.64
C LYS A 98 7.23 4.81 10.54
N GLY A 99 5.95 5.06 10.32
CA GLY A 99 4.94 4.03 10.15
C GLY A 99 5.23 3.12 8.95
N THR A 100 5.60 3.67 7.81
CA THR A 100 5.95 2.92 6.61
C THR A 100 7.16 2.01 6.84
N ILE A 101 8.23 2.52 7.44
CA ILE A 101 9.42 1.72 7.77
C ILE A 101 9.06 0.55 8.69
N LEU A 102 8.26 0.81 9.72
CA LEU A 102 7.82 -0.23 10.65
C LEU A 102 6.94 -1.29 9.95
N SER A 103 6.05 -0.86 9.05
CA SER A 103 5.20 -1.76 8.27
C SER A 103 6.01 -2.69 7.38
N ILE A 104 7.03 -2.19 6.70
CA ILE A 104 7.92 -3.00 5.86
C ILE A 104 8.65 -4.06 6.69
N LEU A 105 9.23 -3.65 7.82
CA LEU A 105 9.90 -4.58 8.73
C LEU A 105 8.94 -5.66 9.21
N CYS A 106 7.74 -5.27 9.62
CA CYS A 106 6.70 -6.20 10.06
C CYS A 106 6.33 -7.20 8.95
N VAL A 107 6.13 -6.75 7.72
CA VAL A 107 5.78 -7.63 6.60
C VAL A 107 6.93 -8.58 6.27
N ILE A 108 8.17 -8.11 6.21
CA ILE A 108 9.32 -8.96 5.85
C ILE A 108 9.58 -10.04 6.91
N PHE A 109 9.46 -9.71 8.19
CA PHE A 109 9.79 -10.65 9.27
C PHE A 109 8.59 -11.49 9.73
N LEU A 110 7.41 -10.87 9.87
CA LEU A 110 6.24 -11.53 10.44
C LEU A 110 5.43 -12.31 9.39
N MET A 111 5.25 -11.74 8.19
CA MET A 111 4.38 -12.35 7.18
C MET A 111 4.85 -13.72 6.69
N PRO A 112 6.14 -13.99 6.44
CA PRO A 112 6.58 -15.33 6.05
C PRO A 112 6.22 -16.38 7.09
N ALA A 113 6.41 -16.07 8.36
CA ALA A 113 6.07 -16.99 9.45
C ALA A 113 4.57 -17.26 9.51
N VAL A 114 3.75 -16.21 9.38
CA VAL A 114 2.27 -16.32 9.40
C VAL A 114 1.77 -17.14 8.19
N ILE A 115 2.28 -16.89 6.99
CA ILE A 115 1.87 -17.60 5.78
C ILE A 115 2.21 -19.09 5.89
N LEU A 116 3.43 -19.43 6.33
CA LEU A 116 3.84 -20.83 6.51
C LEU A 116 3.02 -21.54 7.60
N TYR A 117 2.72 -20.85 8.70
CA TYR A 117 1.87 -21.39 9.76
C TYR A 117 0.44 -21.64 9.29
N MET A 118 -0.11 -20.71 8.51
CA MET A 118 -1.47 -20.78 8.00
C MET A 118 -1.61 -21.52 6.67
N GLU A 119 -0.53 -22.09 6.13
CA GLU A 119 -0.52 -22.77 4.84
C GLU A 119 -1.61 -23.83 4.73
N LYS A 120 -1.74 -24.68 5.74
CA LYS A 120 -2.78 -25.72 5.81
C LYS A 120 -4.21 -25.17 5.75
N LEU A 121 -4.42 -23.94 6.27
CA LEU A 121 -5.70 -23.26 6.23
C LEU A 121 -5.92 -22.60 4.86
N LEU A 122 -4.88 -22.06 4.26
CA LEU A 122 -4.91 -21.45 2.92
C LEU A 122 -5.23 -22.48 1.84
N ASP A 123 -4.60 -23.66 1.89
CA ASP A 123 -4.87 -24.77 0.97
C ASP A 123 -6.32 -25.28 1.09
N LYS A 124 -6.87 -25.30 2.31
CA LYS A 124 -8.27 -25.72 2.56
C LYS A 124 -9.30 -24.65 2.12
N THR A 125 -8.88 -23.41 2.07
CA THR A 125 -9.74 -22.25 1.72
C THR A 125 -9.64 -21.86 0.25
N GLU A 126 -8.85 -22.57 -0.56
CA GLU A 126 -8.84 -22.42 -2.02
C GLU A 126 -10.20 -22.86 -2.60
N HIS A 127 -11.24 -22.08 -2.32
CA HIS A 127 -12.43 -22.08 -3.15
C HIS A 127 -12.03 -21.65 -4.55
N LYS A 128 -12.55 -22.37 -5.55
CA LYS A 128 -12.45 -22.03 -6.99
C LYS A 128 -12.36 -20.52 -7.14
N THR A 129 -11.20 -20.03 -7.49
CA THR A 129 -11.03 -18.62 -7.84
C THR A 129 -12.13 -18.32 -8.84
N PHE A 130 -13.00 -17.39 -8.51
CA PHE A 130 -14.02 -16.88 -9.41
C PHE A 130 -13.25 -16.32 -10.61
N ASN A 131 -13.05 -17.15 -11.62
CA ASN A 131 -12.41 -16.80 -12.87
C ASN A 131 -13.37 -15.88 -13.64
N LEU A 132 -13.53 -14.67 -13.10
CA LEU A 132 -14.05 -13.58 -13.89
C LEU A 132 -13.10 -13.48 -15.07
N SER A 133 -13.60 -13.76 -16.26
CA SER A 133 -12.80 -13.85 -17.48
C SER A 133 -12.24 -12.47 -17.85
N TRP A 134 -11.32 -11.97 -16.99
CA TRP A 134 -10.57 -10.72 -17.19
C TRP A 134 -9.89 -10.70 -18.56
N ARG A 135 -9.64 -11.89 -19.12
CA ARG A 135 -9.06 -12.05 -20.46
C ARG A 135 -9.99 -11.51 -21.57
N LYS A 136 -11.32 -11.61 -21.39
CA LYS A 136 -12.27 -11.00 -22.35
C LYS A 136 -12.33 -9.50 -22.14
N PHE A 137 -12.32 -9.04 -20.89
CA PHE A 137 -12.34 -7.62 -20.54
C PHE A 137 -11.05 -6.92 -20.95
N SER A 138 -9.88 -7.53 -20.70
CA SER A 138 -8.58 -6.97 -21.12
C SER A 138 -8.44 -6.92 -22.64
N LYS A 139 -8.94 -7.93 -23.37
CA LYS A 139 -8.98 -7.89 -24.84
C LYS A 139 -9.87 -6.76 -25.36
N GLY A 140 -10.99 -6.50 -24.71
CA GLY A 140 -11.88 -5.37 -25.01
C GLY A 140 -11.17 -4.03 -24.78
N LEU A 141 -10.49 -3.86 -23.64
CA LEU A 141 -9.72 -2.66 -23.31
C LEU A 141 -8.55 -2.42 -24.28
N VAL A 142 -7.82 -3.48 -24.63
CA VAL A 142 -6.71 -3.38 -25.60
C VAL A 142 -7.23 -3.02 -27.01
N LYS A 143 -8.38 -3.58 -27.42
CA LYS A 143 -9.02 -3.22 -28.69
C LYS A 143 -9.53 -1.77 -28.69
N SER A 144 -9.97 -1.28 -27.53
CA SER A 144 -10.50 0.07 -27.35
C SER A 144 -9.43 1.08 -26.87
N ARG A 145 -8.13 0.74 -26.99
CA ARG A 145 -7.02 1.56 -26.45
C ARG A 145 -7.04 3.03 -26.89
N PHE A 146 -7.62 3.32 -28.03
CA PHE A 146 -7.73 4.68 -28.55
C PHE A 146 -8.85 5.48 -27.87
N TYR A 147 -9.95 4.82 -27.47
CA TYR A 147 -11.11 5.48 -26.85
C TYR A 147 -10.97 5.64 -25.33
N VAL A 148 -10.19 4.77 -24.69
CA VAL A 148 -10.00 4.81 -23.22
C VAL A 148 -9.45 6.15 -22.72
N PRO A 149 -8.38 6.74 -23.31
CA PRO A 149 -7.88 8.03 -22.84
C PRO A 149 -8.92 9.15 -23.03
N PHE A 150 -9.73 9.13 -24.09
CA PHE A 150 -10.79 10.12 -24.29
C PHE A 150 -11.90 10.01 -23.24
N ILE A 151 -12.28 8.80 -22.86
CA ILE A 151 -13.26 8.57 -21.78
C ILE A 151 -12.70 9.05 -20.45
N ILE A 152 -11.43 8.77 -20.15
CA ILE A 152 -10.76 9.21 -18.93
C ILE A 152 -10.72 10.73 -18.87
N ILE A 153 -10.33 11.40 -19.94
CA ILE A 153 -10.31 12.87 -20.03
C ILE A 153 -11.71 13.44 -19.85
N ALA A 154 -12.72 12.85 -20.51
CA ALA A 154 -14.13 13.26 -20.37
C ALA A 154 -14.67 13.14 -18.94
N ILE A 155 -14.12 12.25 -18.12
CA ILE A 155 -14.48 12.12 -16.69
C ILE A 155 -13.66 13.10 -15.84
N ILE A 156 -12.36 13.25 -16.11
CA ILE A 156 -11.46 14.10 -15.31
C ILE A 156 -11.83 15.58 -15.42
N VAL A 157 -12.15 16.06 -16.62
CA VAL A 157 -12.48 17.49 -16.84
C VAL A 157 -13.66 17.97 -15.99
N PRO A 158 -14.83 17.28 -15.96
CA PRO A 158 -15.91 17.68 -15.06
C PRO A 158 -15.55 17.56 -13.58
N CYS A 159 -14.75 16.53 -13.19
CA CYS A 159 -14.30 16.37 -11.80
C CYS A 159 -13.43 17.53 -11.33
N ILE A 160 -12.51 18.02 -12.16
CA ILE A 160 -11.68 19.18 -11.85
C ILE A 160 -12.56 20.43 -11.73
N PHE A 161 -13.54 20.62 -12.62
CA PHE A 161 -14.44 21.75 -12.59
C PHE A 161 -15.31 21.77 -11.33
N LEU A 162 -15.85 20.61 -10.94
CA LEU A 162 -16.64 20.44 -9.70
C LEU A 162 -15.78 20.64 -8.45
N GLN A 163 -14.52 20.20 -8.47
CA GLN A 163 -13.60 20.39 -7.36
C GLN A 163 -13.23 21.85 -7.15
N GLY A 164 -13.14 22.65 -8.22
CA GLY A 164 -12.90 24.10 -8.15
C GLY A 164 -14.04 24.89 -7.53
N GLN A 165 -15.25 24.33 -7.44
CA GLN A 165 -16.43 24.96 -6.81
C GLN A 165 -16.57 24.61 -5.31
N ASN A 166 -15.75 23.73 -4.78
CA ASN A 166 -15.75 23.41 -3.34
C ASN A 166 -15.09 24.56 -2.56
N PHE A 167 -15.89 25.42 -1.99
CA PHE A 167 -15.46 26.38 -0.98
C PHE A 167 -15.16 25.61 0.32
N PHE A 168 -13.89 25.44 0.63
CA PHE A 168 -13.48 24.97 1.95
C PHE A 168 -13.72 26.10 2.95
N VAL A 169 -14.83 26.07 3.67
CA VAL A 169 -15.05 26.92 4.83
C VAL A 169 -14.25 26.33 5.99
N TYR A 170 -13.08 26.90 6.22
CA TYR A 170 -12.34 26.66 7.45
C TYR A 170 -13.01 27.49 8.56
N GLY A 171 -13.83 26.81 9.38
CA GLY A 171 -14.34 27.36 10.63
C GLY A 171 -13.29 27.28 11.72
#